data_4300e8ab9886334701ffa193757ade8b
#
_entry.id   4300e8ab9886334701ffa193757ade8b
#
_cell.length_a   1.000
_cell.length_b   1.000
_cell.length_c   1.000
_cell.angle_alpha   90.00
_cell.angle_beta   90.00
_cell.angle_gamma   90.00
#
_symmetry.space_group_name_H-M   'P 1'
#
loop_
_entity.id
_entity.type
_entity.pdbx_description
1 polymer ?
#
loop_
_entity_poly.entity_id
_entity_poly.type
_entity_poly.pdbx_seq_one_letter_code
_entity_poly.pdbx_strand_id
1 'polypeptide(L)'
;MSAEQPRLFEFQMGDRSPDKLVVAEANRDAAKLLTDWRAWPHGALAISGPPGSGKTHLALAWALEVGARQIPATASAEEGADAFLQAGGRLLIDNADGARDEPMLWRVLDLARAEHGAVLLVGGAPPSAWTVETPDLRSRLASLPVAKLGEPDEALMDVVLRRICREKFIQLSDDAAKYL
;
A
#
# COMPACT_ATOMS: atom_id res chain seq x y z
N MET A 1 1.93 -39.70 23.54
CA MET A 1 0.86 -38.69 23.37
C MET A 1 1.56 -37.34 23.28
N SER A 2 1.77 -36.87 22.08
CA SER A 2 2.46 -35.59 21.81
C SER A 2 1.43 -34.48 21.99
N ALA A 3 1.60 -33.61 22.96
CA ALA A 3 0.76 -32.45 23.14
C ALA A 3 1.02 -31.50 21.96
N GLU A 4 0.04 -31.37 21.09
CA GLU A 4 0.01 -30.37 20.03
C GLU A 4 -0.02 -28.98 20.69
N GLN A 5 1.12 -28.28 20.56
CA GLN A 5 1.23 -26.91 21.06
C GLN A 5 0.29 -26.05 20.22
N PRO A 6 -0.70 -25.33 20.79
CA PRO A 6 -1.58 -24.49 20.00
C PRO A 6 -0.75 -23.44 19.29
N ARG A 7 -0.93 -23.29 17.97
CA ARG A 7 -0.33 -22.22 17.17
C ARG A 7 -0.78 -20.89 17.76
N LEU A 8 0.14 -20.17 18.40
CA LEU A 8 -0.18 -19.05 19.25
C LEU A 8 -0.71 -17.83 18.50
N PHE A 9 -0.48 -17.70 17.20
CA PHE A 9 -1.00 -16.60 16.39
C PHE A 9 -1.23 -17.03 14.95
N GLU A 10 -2.48 -17.19 14.54
CA GLU A 10 -2.86 -16.89 13.17
C GLU A 10 -3.01 -15.36 13.11
N PHE A 11 -2.08 -14.69 12.45
CA PHE A 11 -2.22 -13.31 12.05
C PHE A 11 -3.34 -13.26 10.99
N GLN A 12 -4.58 -13.27 11.41
CA GLN A 12 -5.64 -12.73 10.59
C GLN A 12 -5.31 -11.25 10.43
N MET A 13 -5.06 -10.84 9.19
CA MET A 13 -4.84 -9.44 8.86
C MET A 13 -5.99 -8.63 9.46
N GLY A 14 -5.66 -7.89 10.52
CA GLY A 14 -6.63 -7.16 11.32
C GLY A 14 -7.43 -6.19 10.46
N ASP A 15 -8.60 -5.85 10.93
CA ASP A 15 -9.52 -4.87 10.36
C ASP A 15 -8.73 -3.64 9.83
N ARG A 16 -8.75 -3.48 8.50
CA ARG A 16 -7.97 -2.47 7.75
C ARG A 16 -8.78 -1.20 7.51
N SER A 17 -9.71 -0.90 8.39
CA SER A 17 -10.56 0.28 8.28
C SER A 17 -9.74 1.58 8.27
N PRO A 18 -10.08 2.58 7.44
CA PRO A 18 -9.37 3.85 7.33
C PRO A 18 -9.22 4.60 8.65
N ASP A 19 -10.26 4.55 9.50
CA ASP A 19 -10.30 5.13 10.86
C ASP A 19 -9.27 4.50 11.81
N LYS A 20 -8.63 3.43 11.37
CA LYS A 20 -7.57 2.73 12.09
C LYS A 20 -6.15 3.08 11.61
N LEU A 21 -6.03 3.95 10.63
CA LEU A 21 -4.73 4.44 10.21
C LEU A 21 -4.13 5.33 11.30
N VAL A 22 -2.96 4.94 11.79
CA VAL A 22 -2.17 5.79 12.69
C VAL A 22 -1.27 6.68 11.84
N VAL A 23 -1.56 7.98 11.85
CA VAL A 23 -0.68 8.97 11.20
C VAL A 23 0.30 9.48 12.25
N ALA A 24 1.58 9.15 12.05
CA ALA A 24 2.70 9.63 12.84
C ALA A 24 3.64 10.49 11.96
N GLU A 25 4.70 11.02 12.52
CA GLU A 25 5.64 11.83 11.77
C GLU A 25 6.27 11.03 10.61
N ALA A 26 6.62 9.78 10.85
CA ALA A 26 7.23 8.87 9.87
C ALA A 26 6.37 8.62 8.61
N ASN A 27 5.06 8.77 8.66
CA ASN A 27 4.16 8.52 7.52
C ASN A 27 3.26 9.71 7.15
N ARG A 28 3.43 10.87 7.80
CA ARG A 28 2.57 12.06 7.61
C ARG A 28 2.56 12.55 6.17
N ASP A 29 3.72 12.67 5.55
CA ASP A 29 3.84 13.17 4.18
C ASP A 29 3.21 12.21 3.18
N ALA A 30 3.37 10.91 3.38
CA ALA A 30 2.71 9.89 2.57
C ALA A 30 1.19 9.92 2.73
N ALA A 31 0.69 10.05 3.96
CA ALA A 31 -0.74 10.18 4.24
C ALA A 31 -1.34 11.43 3.56
N LYS A 32 -0.62 12.56 3.61
CA LYS A 32 -1.04 13.79 2.93
C LYS A 32 -1.14 13.60 1.41
N LEU A 33 -0.12 13.01 0.78
CA LEU A 33 -0.14 12.72 -0.66
C LEU A 33 -1.33 11.83 -1.05
N LEU A 34 -1.70 10.86 -0.21
CA LEU A 34 -2.85 10.00 -0.43
C LEU A 34 -4.18 10.74 -0.29
N THR A 35 -4.30 11.66 0.66
CA THR A 35 -5.49 12.50 0.82
C THR A 35 -5.73 13.37 -0.42
N ASP A 36 -4.66 13.90 -1.01
CA ASP A 36 -4.71 14.76 -2.19
C ASP A 36 -4.74 13.96 -3.52
N TRP A 37 -5.27 12.76 -3.53
CA TRP A 37 -5.20 11.83 -4.67
C TRP A 37 -5.73 12.40 -6.00
N ARG A 38 -6.69 13.32 -5.97
CA ARG A 38 -7.23 13.98 -7.18
C ARG A 38 -6.22 14.90 -7.85
N ALA A 39 -5.16 15.30 -7.13
CA ALA A 39 -4.09 16.14 -7.63
C ALA A 39 -2.85 15.32 -8.08
N TRP A 40 -2.92 13.99 -8.09
CA TRP A 40 -1.77 13.20 -8.53
C TRP A 40 -1.43 13.47 -9.99
N PRO A 41 -0.18 13.79 -10.30
CA PRO A 41 0.26 13.95 -11.67
C PRO A 41 -0.06 12.70 -12.50
N HIS A 42 -0.68 12.90 -13.64
CA HIS A 42 -1.10 11.81 -14.54
C HIS A 42 -2.00 10.73 -13.89
N GLY A 43 -2.66 11.05 -12.78
CA GLY A 43 -3.56 10.13 -12.07
C GLY A 43 -2.85 8.97 -11.38
N ALA A 44 -1.57 9.08 -11.06
CA ALA A 44 -0.86 7.98 -10.42
C ALA A 44 0.13 8.44 -9.34
N LEU A 45 0.27 7.60 -8.29
CA LEU A 45 1.23 7.76 -7.19
C LEU A 45 1.86 6.41 -6.88
N ALA A 46 3.11 6.41 -6.47
CA ALA A 46 3.75 5.22 -5.92
C ALA A 46 4.07 5.39 -4.43
N ILE A 47 3.96 4.31 -3.66
CA ILE A 47 4.48 4.19 -2.30
C ILE A 47 5.68 3.25 -2.33
N SER A 48 6.79 3.67 -1.75
CA SER A 48 7.99 2.82 -1.60
C SER A 48 8.55 2.86 -0.18
N GLY A 49 9.28 1.83 0.20
CA GLY A 49 9.93 1.76 1.52
C GLY A 49 10.26 0.33 1.94
N PRO A 50 10.98 0.14 3.04
CA PRO A 50 11.43 -1.19 3.50
C PRO A 50 10.25 -2.09 3.93
N PRO A 51 10.46 -3.41 4.04
CA PRO A 51 9.50 -4.31 4.65
C PRO A 51 9.10 -3.82 6.05
N GLY A 52 7.83 -3.99 6.43
CA GLY A 52 7.34 -3.56 7.75
C GLY A 52 7.04 -2.06 7.90
N SER A 53 7.36 -1.20 6.93
CA SER A 53 7.12 0.25 7.02
C SER A 53 5.65 0.69 6.95
N GLY A 54 4.69 -0.24 6.81
CA GLY A 54 3.26 0.07 6.79
C GLY A 54 2.69 0.44 5.42
N LYS A 55 3.44 0.29 4.30
CA LYS A 55 2.99 0.63 2.94
C LYS A 55 1.63 0.04 2.58
N THR A 56 1.52 -1.27 2.69
CA THR A 56 0.28 -1.99 2.37
C THR A 56 -0.89 -1.51 3.24
N HIS A 57 -0.65 -1.26 4.53
CA HIS A 57 -1.69 -0.77 5.43
C HIS A 57 -2.18 0.62 5.02
N LEU A 58 -1.26 1.53 4.75
CA LEU A 58 -1.57 2.89 4.28
C LEU A 58 -2.32 2.88 2.94
N ALA A 59 -1.87 2.04 1.99
CA ALA A 59 -2.47 1.91 0.68
C ALA A 59 -3.90 1.32 0.74
N LEU A 60 -4.12 0.34 1.61
CA LEU A 60 -5.45 -0.25 1.81
C LEU A 60 -6.41 0.70 2.50
N ALA A 61 -5.94 1.50 3.47
CA ALA A 61 -6.74 2.54 4.08
C ALA A 61 -7.23 3.55 3.02
N TRP A 62 -6.32 4.00 2.15
CA TRP A 62 -6.68 4.85 1.01
C TRP A 62 -7.69 4.17 0.07
N ALA A 63 -7.45 2.91 -0.29
CA ALA A 63 -8.34 2.19 -1.20
C ALA A 63 -9.76 2.07 -0.66
N LEU A 64 -9.91 1.81 0.64
CA LEU A 64 -11.22 1.76 1.31
C LEU A 64 -11.90 3.14 1.33
N GLU A 65 -11.15 4.20 1.64
CA GLU A 65 -11.68 5.56 1.71
C GLU A 65 -12.22 6.05 0.35
N VAL A 66 -11.46 5.79 -0.73
CA VAL A 66 -11.84 6.28 -2.06
C VAL A 66 -12.67 5.28 -2.87
N GLY A 67 -12.87 4.07 -2.37
CA GLY A 67 -13.54 2.99 -3.10
C GLY A 67 -12.69 2.43 -4.25
N ALA A 68 -11.36 2.41 -4.10
CA ALA A 68 -10.48 1.82 -5.09
C ALA A 68 -10.51 0.29 -5.02
N ARG A 69 -10.41 -0.37 -6.18
CA ARG A 69 -10.31 -1.82 -6.25
C ARG A 69 -8.85 -2.24 -6.18
N GLN A 70 -8.56 -3.18 -5.30
CA GLN A 70 -7.26 -3.83 -5.28
C GLN A 70 -7.22 -4.95 -6.33
N ILE A 71 -6.15 -4.98 -7.13
CA ILE A 71 -5.84 -6.07 -8.05
C ILE A 71 -4.44 -6.63 -7.77
N PRO A 72 -4.20 -7.91 -8.06
CA PRO A 72 -2.87 -8.49 -7.92
C PRO A 72 -1.91 -7.93 -8.98
N ALA A 73 -0.62 -7.86 -8.68
CA ALA A 73 0.43 -7.47 -9.62
C ALA A 73 0.59 -8.48 -10.79
N THR A 74 -0.06 -9.63 -10.70
CA THR A 74 -0.09 -10.68 -11.75
C THR A 74 -1.31 -10.60 -12.66
N ALA A 75 -2.19 -9.61 -12.46
CA ALA A 75 -3.35 -9.42 -13.33
C ALA A 75 -2.92 -9.13 -14.77
N SER A 76 -3.74 -9.56 -15.73
CA SER A 76 -3.55 -9.22 -17.14
C SER A 76 -3.97 -7.78 -17.45
N ALA A 77 -3.57 -7.28 -18.62
CA ALA A 77 -3.96 -5.95 -19.09
C ALA A 77 -5.47 -5.77 -19.19
N GLU A 78 -6.21 -6.81 -19.58
CA GLU A 78 -7.66 -6.81 -19.68
C GLU A 78 -8.31 -6.76 -18.29
N GLU A 79 -7.88 -7.63 -17.36
CA GLU A 79 -8.35 -7.63 -15.99
C GLU A 79 -8.10 -6.29 -15.28
N GLY A 80 -6.94 -5.68 -15.52
CA GLY A 80 -6.59 -4.38 -14.99
C GLY A 80 -7.49 -3.27 -15.51
N ALA A 81 -7.75 -3.26 -16.82
CA ALA A 81 -8.63 -2.27 -17.46
C ALA A 81 -10.07 -2.40 -16.96
N ASP A 82 -10.60 -3.63 -16.93
CA ASP A 82 -11.95 -3.90 -16.43
C ASP A 82 -12.12 -3.50 -14.97
N ALA A 83 -11.16 -3.86 -14.13
CA ALA A 83 -11.16 -3.50 -12.72
C ALA A 83 -11.13 -1.97 -12.52
N PHE A 84 -10.35 -1.25 -13.34
CA PHE A 84 -10.28 0.21 -13.32
C PHE A 84 -11.64 0.84 -13.62
N LEU A 85 -12.28 0.41 -14.70
CA LEU A 85 -13.58 0.94 -15.11
C LEU A 85 -14.68 0.62 -14.08
N GLN A 86 -14.72 -0.62 -13.58
CA GLN A 86 -15.70 -1.05 -12.56
C GLN A 86 -15.55 -0.32 -11.23
N ALA A 87 -14.34 0.10 -10.88
CA ALA A 87 -14.05 0.87 -9.67
C ALA A 87 -14.17 2.39 -9.86
N GLY A 88 -14.79 2.84 -10.95
CA GLY A 88 -14.92 4.28 -11.23
C GLY A 88 -13.55 4.96 -11.36
N GLY A 89 -12.59 4.30 -11.99
CA GLY A 89 -11.27 4.86 -12.29
C GLY A 89 -10.25 4.80 -11.14
N ARG A 90 -10.43 3.92 -10.13
CA ARG A 90 -9.55 3.88 -8.96
C ARG A 90 -9.01 2.48 -8.70
N LEU A 91 -7.68 2.31 -8.74
CA LEU A 91 -7.01 1.04 -8.50
C LEU A 91 -5.90 1.13 -7.45
N LEU A 92 -5.72 0.04 -6.75
CA LEU A 92 -4.56 -0.25 -5.93
C LEU A 92 -3.86 -1.51 -6.46
N ILE A 93 -2.55 -1.42 -6.70
CA ILE A 93 -1.69 -2.56 -7.06
C ILE A 93 -0.61 -2.67 -5.99
N ASP A 94 -0.72 -3.68 -5.13
CA ASP A 94 0.29 -3.97 -4.11
C ASP A 94 1.37 -4.91 -4.68
N ASN A 95 2.61 -4.77 -4.20
CA ASN A 95 3.80 -5.45 -4.72
C ASN A 95 4.00 -5.23 -6.24
N ALA A 96 3.74 -4.01 -6.71
CA ALA A 96 3.79 -3.65 -8.12
C ALA A 96 5.20 -3.74 -8.72
N ASP A 97 6.25 -3.70 -7.89
CA ASP A 97 7.64 -3.97 -8.30
C ASP A 97 7.90 -5.43 -8.72
N GLY A 98 7.00 -6.33 -8.37
CA GLY A 98 6.96 -7.72 -8.83
C GLY A 98 6.05 -7.97 -10.05
N ALA A 99 5.43 -6.93 -10.62
CA ALA A 99 4.55 -7.07 -11.77
C ALA A 99 5.35 -7.57 -13.00
N ARG A 100 4.85 -8.66 -13.61
CA ARG A 100 5.49 -9.27 -14.78
C ARG A 100 4.77 -8.93 -16.08
N ASP A 101 3.54 -8.44 -15.98
CA ASP A 101 2.73 -8.01 -17.12
C ASP A 101 2.90 -6.49 -17.32
N GLU A 102 3.94 -6.10 -18.06
CA GLU A 102 4.17 -4.70 -18.43
C GLU A 102 3.00 -4.07 -19.20
N PRO A 103 2.32 -4.77 -20.13
CA PRO A 103 1.08 -4.31 -20.74
C PRO A 103 0.00 -3.93 -19.74
N MET A 104 -0.14 -4.64 -18.63
CA MET A 104 -1.10 -4.30 -17.57
C MET A 104 -0.75 -2.96 -16.92
N LEU A 105 0.50 -2.79 -16.46
CA LEU A 105 0.94 -1.51 -15.87
C LEU A 105 0.77 -0.35 -16.86
N TRP A 106 1.18 -0.55 -18.10
CA TRP A 106 1.01 0.45 -19.16
C TRP A 106 -0.46 0.85 -19.32
N ARG A 107 -1.34 -0.15 -19.46
CA ARG A 107 -2.77 0.06 -19.71
C ARG A 107 -3.45 0.81 -18.59
N VAL A 108 -3.22 0.43 -17.33
CA VAL A 108 -3.89 1.09 -16.19
C VAL A 108 -3.35 2.50 -15.95
N LEU A 109 -2.07 2.76 -16.17
CA LEU A 109 -1.48 4.10 -16.09
C LEU A 109 -1.96 5.01 -17.23
N ASP A 110 -2.19 4.44 -18.41
CA ASP A 110 -2.75 5.20 -19.55
C ASP A 110 -4.21 5.57 -19.29
N LEU A 111 -5.02 4.63 -18.81
CA LEU A 111 -6.40 4.88 -18.39
C LEU A 111 -6.49 5.93 -17.27
N ALA A 112 -5.63 5.83 -16.25
CA ALA A 112 -5.61 6.81 -15.16
C ALA A 112 -5.39 8.24 -15.68
N ARG A 113 -4.51 8.40 -16.64
CA ARG A 113 -4.23 9.68 -17.29
C ARG A 113 -5.40 10.17 -18.15
N ALA A 114 -5.97 9.29 -18.97
CA ALA A 114 -7.02 9.63 -19.92
C ALA A 114 -8.35 9.94 -19.24
N GLU A 115 -8.70 9.15 -18.23
CA GLU A 115 -10.00 9.21 -17.55
C GLU A 115 -9.97 10.03 -16.23
N HIS A 116 -8.85 10.72 -15.95
CA HIS A 116 -8.66 11.47 -14.69
C HIS A 116 -8.88 10.58 -13.46
N GLY A 117 -8.44 9.32 -13.55
CA GLY A 117 -8.55 8.34 -12.48
C GLY A 117 -7.41 8.42 -11.46
N ALA A 118 -7.32 7.40 -10.62
CA ALA A 118 -6.26 7.27 -9.62
C ALA A 118 -5.73 5.84 -9.54
N VAL A 119 -4.44 5.65 -9.78
CA VAL A 119 -3.75 4.36 -9.63
C VAL A 119 -2.67 4.51 -8.56
N LEU A 120 -2.79 3.73 -7.50
CA LEU A 120 -1.79 3.64 -6.45
C LEU A 120 -0.95 2.37 -6.63
N LEU A 121 0.35 2.55 -6.80
CA LEU A 121 1.33 1.47 -6.90
C LEU A 121 2.09 1.35 -5.58
N VAL A 122 2.27 0.14 -5.07
CA VAL A 122 3.05 -0.11 -3.85
C VAL A 122 4.20 -1.05 -4.18
N GLY A 123 5.41 -0.69 -3.77
CA GLY A 123 6.61 -1.49 -3.98
C GLY A 123 7.64 -1.34 -2.85
N GLY A 124 8.61 -2.22 -2.80
CA GLY A 124 9.77 -2.11 -1.90
C GLY A 124 10.71 -1.00 -2.35
N ALA A 125 10.98 -0.92 -3.66
CA ALA A 125 11.80 0.09 -4.30
C ALA A 125 10.94 1.16 -5.00
N PRO A 126 11.49 2.35 -5.25
CA PRO A 126 10.80 3.36 -6.08
C PRO A 126 10.66 2.87 -7.53
N PRO A 127 9.60 3.30 -8.26
CA PRO A 127 9.33 2.83 -9.62
C PRO A 127 10.48 3.04 -10.62
N SER A 128 11.32 4.05 -10.40
CA SER A 128 12.53 4.29 -11.21
C SER A 128 13.58 3.19 -11.11
N ALA A 129 13.50 2.35 -10.08
CA ALA A 129 14.42 1.22 -9.85
C ALA A 129 13.82 -0.14 -10.25
N TRP A 130 12.58 -0.16 -10.77
CA TRP A 130 11.95 -1.42 -11.19
C TRP A 130 12.55 -1.92 -12.51
N THR A 131 12.67 -3.24 -12.61
CA THR A 131 13.15 -3.87 -13.85
C THR A 131 12.01 -3.92 -14.86
N VAL A 132 12.08 -3.06 -15.87
CA VAL A 132 11.10 -2.92 -16.95
C VAL A 132 11.83 -2.92 -18.30
N GLU A 133 11.34 -3.72 -19.24
CA GLU A 133 11.94 -3.85 -20.57
C GLU A 133 11.51 -2.71 -21.51
N THR A 134 10.22 -2.34 -21.46
CA THR A 134 9.64 -1.31 -22.33
C THR A 134 10.14 0.09 -21.96
N PRO A 135 10.88 0.81 -22.85
CA PRO A 135 11.46 2.13 -22.55
C PRO A 135 10.42 3.17 -22.14
N ASP A 136 9.26 3.18 -22.82
CA ASP A 136 8.19 4.14 -22.55
C ASP A 136 7.57 3.93 -21.16
N LEU A 137 7.34 2.67 -20.78
CA LEU A 137 6.86 2.35 -19.43
C LEU A 137 7.87 2.72 -18.36
N ARG A 138 9.16 2.45 -18.61
CA ARG A 138 10.26 2.86 -17.72
C ARG A 138 10.28 4.37 -17.49
N SER A 139 10.16 5.14 -18.57
CA SER A 139 10.11 6.60 -18.50
C SER A 139 8.90 7.10 -17.71
N ARG A 140 7.73 6.49 -17.94
CA ARG A 140 6.49 6.81 -17.23
C ARG A 140 6.60 6.50 -15.73
N LEU A 141 7.07 5.32 -15.38
CA LEU A 141 7.28 4.91 -13.99
C LEU A 141 8.28 5.83 -13.27
N ALA A 142 9.37 6.21 -13.94
CA ALA A 142 10.37 7.11 -13.38
C ALA A 142 9.83 8.53 -13.12
N SER A 143 8.79 8.95 -13.83
CA SER A 143 8.15 10.27 -13.66
C SER A 143 7.06 10.31 -12.58
N LEU A 144 6.68 9.17 -12.00
CA LEU A 144 5.64 9.13 -10.97
C LEU A 144 6.11 9.80 -9.68
N PRO A 145 5.23 10.56 -9.02
CA PRO A 145 5.49 10.99 -7.65
C PRO A 145 5.58 9.78 -6.72
N VAL A 146 6.47 9.85 -5.75
CA VAL A 146 6.74 8.75 -4.82
C VAL A 146 6.58 9.21 -3.38
N ALA A 147 5.65 8.60 -2.66
CA ALA A 147 5.55 8.67 -1.22
C ALA A 147 6.53 7.66 -0.60
N LYS A 148 7.61 8.14 -0.01
CA LYS A 148 8.61 7.28 0.62
C LYS A 148 8.24 7.06 2.09
N LEU A 149 8.15 5.81 2.50
CA LEU A 149 8.04 5.42 3.91
C LEU A 149 9.40 4.95 4.41
N GLY A 150 9.81 5.48 5.55
CA GLY A 150 10.95 4.98 6.30
C GLY A 150 10.60 3.79 7.17
N GLU A 151 11.56 3.32 7.95
CA GLU A 151 11.28 2.40 9.04
C GLU A 151 10.37 3.10 10.06
N PRO A 152 9.40 2.37 10.65
CA PRO A 152 8.56 2.95 11.69
C PRO A 152 9.44 3.36 12.88
N ASP A 153 9.21 4.57 13.41
CA ASP A 153 9.87 5.02 14.62
C ASP A 153 9.27 4.34 15.87
N GLU A 154 9.96 4.43 16.99
CA GLU A 154 9.52 3.84 18.25
C GLU A 154 8.13 4.37 18.68
N ALA A 155 7.84 5.62 18.40
CA ALA A 155 6.56 6.25 18.74
C ALA A 155 5.41 5.62 17.94
N LEU A 156 5.59 5.41 16.64
CA LEU A 156 4.62 4.72 15.78
C LEU A 156 4.45 3.27 16.20
N MET A 157 5.55 2.58 16.49
CA MET A 157 5.52 1.19 16.94
C MET A 157 4.75 1.02 18.25
N ASP A 158 4.99 1.89 19.25
CA ASP A 158 4.25 1.85 20.53
C ASP A 158 2.74 2.06 20.33
N VAL A 159 2.35 3.04 19.52
CA VAL A 159 0.94 3.31 19.25
C VAL A 159 0.27 2.13 18.53
N VAL A 160 0.93 1.56 17.52
CA VAL A 160 0.42 0.39 16.79
C VAL A 160 0.31 -0.82 17.71
N LEU A 161 1.33 -1.08 18.52
CA LEU A 161 1.36 -2.19 19.46
C LEU A 161 0.24 -2.08 20.51
N ARG A 162 0.11 -0.92 21.19
CA ARG A 162 -0.96 -0.67 22.17
C ARG A 162 -2.34 -0.84 21.54
N ARG A 163 -2.50 -0.46 20.30
CA ARG A 163 -3.74 -0.64 19.57
C ARG A 163 -4.04 -2.10 19.30
N ILE A 164 -3.08 -2.87 18.75
CA ILE A 164 -3.23 -4.31 18.50
C ILE A 164 -3.57 -5.04 19.80
N CYS A 165 -2.87 -4.72 20.89
CA CYS A 165 -3.13 -5.30 22.20
C CYS A 165 -4.54 -5.00 22.69
N ARG A 166 -5.03 -3.77 22.52
CA ARG A 166 -6.39 -3.38 22.88
C ARG A 166 -7.44 -4.12 22.06
N GLU A 167 -7.24 -4.25 20.75
CA GLU A 167 -8.14 -4.99 19.86
C GLU A 167 -8.19 -6.50 20.18
N LYS A 168 -7.10 -7.04 20.68
CA LYS A 168 -6.99 -8.46 21.07
C LYS A 168 -7.31 -8.70 22.56
N PHE A 169 -7.75 -7.67 23.29
CA PHE A 169 -7.98 -7.74 24.74
C PHE A 169 -6.76 -8.18 25.57
N ILE A 170 -5.55 -7.88 25.05
CA ILE A 170 -4.28 -8.17 25.72
C ILE A 170 -3.92 -6.93 26.56
N GLN A 171 -3.75 -7.10 27.88
CA GLN A 171 -3.21 -6.04 28.72
C GLN A 171 -1.69 -6.01 28.59
N LEU A 172 -1.17 -4.97 27.95
CA LEU A 172 0.26 -4.71 27.88
C LEU A 172 0.65 -3.90 29.13
N SER A 173 1.57 -4.42 29.96
CA SER A 173 2.18 -3.62 31.00
C SER A 173 3.19 -2.64 30.39
N ASP A 174 3.35 -1.46 31.03
CA ASP A 174 4.30 -0.45 30.54
C ASP A 174 5.76 -0.96 30.51
N ASP A 175 6.09 -1.94 31.37
CA ASP A 175 7.40 -2.58 31.35
C ASP A 175 7.57 -3.53 30.15
N ALA A 176 6.54 -4.27 29.74
CA ALA A 176 6.61 -5.15 28.59
C ALA A 176 6.75 -4.36 27.26
N ALA A 177 6.19 -3.17 27.18
CA ALA A 177 6.28 -2.31 25.99
C ALA A 177 7.72 -1.78 25.73
N LYS A 178 8.59 -1.77 26.75
CA LYS A 178 9.98 -1.30 26.62
C LYS A 178 10.95 -2.36 26.08
N TYR A 179 10.53 -3.63 26.02
CA TYR A 179 11.37 -4.76 25.59
C TYR A 179 10.99 -5.33 24.21
N LEU A 180 10.05 -4.71 23.51
CA LEU A 180 9.60 -5.08 22.15
C LEU A 180 10.00 -4.03 21.12
#